data_e5ec692418a4764696334ed159c7b717
#
_entry.id   e5ec692418a4764696334ed159c7b717
#
_cell.length_a   1.000
_cell.length_b   1.000
_cell.length_c   1.000
_cell.angle_alpha   90.00
_cell.angle_beta   90.00
_cell.angle_gamma   90.00
#
_symmetry.space_group_name_H-M   'P 1'
#
loop_
_entity.id
_entity.type
_entity.pdbx_description
1 polymer ?
#
loop_
_entity_poly.entity_id
_entity_poly.type
_entity_poly.pdbx_seq_one_letter_code
_entity_poly.pdbx_strand_id
1 'polypeptide(L)'
;MKAVTNGYCYEYKCAELLRKHGFSKVSVTKSSGDQGVDIVAYANGKKYAIQCKFYSSPVGNSAIQEVYAGAKFYNCDIAAVITNSTFTPAAVELADATGVLLWPNDNIPIQIPLHYSLMRTIGVLTTIFGVLCAWGAFSFDGIKYSALQQFESILIIFTGITALLNFKKQIAWLLALGGYLSLFLLSLIISWLCSKIFNLTSFIFLFFAIITYANILQFKKQHLQ
;
A
#
# COMPACT_ATOMS: atom_id res chain seq x y z
N MET A 1 16.27 -4.98 21.00
CA MET A 1 16.18 -3.52 20.77
C MET A 1 17.04 -2.83 21.82
N LYS A 2 17.96 -1.93 21.41
CA LYS A 2 18.69 -1.10 22.39
C LYS A 2 17.72 -0.14 23.07
N ALA A 3 17.87 0.07 24.39
CA ALA A 3 17.06 1.05 25.12
C ALA A 3 17.28 2.46 24.51
N VAL A 4 16.20 3.20 24.34
CA VAL A 4 16.26 4.60 23.90
C VAL A 4 16.69 5.43 25.10
N THR A 5 17.91 5.99 25.06
CA THR A 5 18.49 6.71 26.18
C THR A 5 18.57 8.23 25.95
N ASN A 6 18.42 8.70 24.72
CA ASN A 6 18.44 10.10 24.35
C ASN A 6 17.66 10.38 23.05
N GLY A 7 17.47 11.66 22.70
CA GLY A 7 16.77 12.10 21.49
C GLY A 7 17.33 11.52 20.21
N TYR A 8 18.65 11.46 20.09
CA TYR A 8 19.34 10.93 18.90
C TYR A 8 19.03 9.44 18.65
N CYS A 9 19.04 8.62 19.69
CA CYS A 9 18.64 7.21 19.60
C CYS A 9 17.15 7.08 19.21
N TYR A 10 16.34 8.06 19.62
CA TYR A 10 14.91 8.09 19.30
C TYR A 10 14.66 8.36 17.81
N GLU A 11 15.40 9.26 17.16
CA GLU A 11 15.31 9.52 15.72
C GLU A 11 15.57 8.25 14.89
N TYR A 12 16.60 7.49 15.23
CA TYR A 12 16.88 6.21 14.56
C TYR A 12 15.79 5.16 14.79
N LYS A 13 15.23 5.10 16.01
CA LYS A 13 14.07 4.25 16.31
C LYS A 13 12.87 4.66 15.43
N CYS A 14 12.59 5.96 15.33
CA CYS A 14 11.51 6.47 14.49
C CYS A 14 11.74 6.15 13.02
N ALA A 15 12.97 6.28 12.52
CA ALA A 15 13.32 5.92 11.15
C ALA A 15 13.06 4.43 10.86
N GLU A 16 13.38 3.53 11.80
CA GLU A 16 13.06 2.10 11.67
C GLU A 16 11.54 1.83 11.69
N LEU A 17 10.80 2.51 12.58
CA LEU A 17 9.35 2.40 12.64
C LEU A 17 8.72 2.87 11.33
N LEU A 18 9.14 4.01 10.78
CA LEU A 18 8.66 4.51 9.50
C LEU A 18 8.86 3.49 8.36
N ARG A 19 10.04 2.87 8.27
CA ARG A 19 10.31 1.81 7.28
C ARG A 19 9.36 0.62 7.45
N LYS A 20 9.13 0.17 8.68
CA LYS A 20 8.19 -0.91 8.99
C LYS A 20 6.74 -0.55 8.63
N HIS A 21 6.39 0.73 8.71
CA HIS A 21 5.06 1.25 8.41
C HIS A 21 4.87 1.63 6.93
N GLY A 22 5.84 1.29 6.05
CA GLY A 22 5.69 1.41 4.60
C GLY A 22 6.23 2.70 4.00
N PHE A 23 6.94 3.52 4.79
CA PHE A 23 7.66 4.66 4.24
C PHE A 23 8.93 4.20 3.51
N SER A 24 9.25 4.85 2.41
CA SER A 24 10.44 4.62 1.59
C SER A 24 11.40 5.81 1.69
N LYS A 25 12.66 5.60 1.28
CA LYS A 25 13.72 6.64 1.27
C LYS A 25 13.81 7.40 2.60
N VAL A 26 13.69 6.67 3.71
CA VAL A 26 13.75 7.24 5.06
C VAL A 26 15.20 7.59 5.38
N SER A 27 15.49 8.88 5.53
CA SER A 27 16.80 9.43 5.87
C SER A 27 16.71 10.34 7.09
N VAL A 28 17.60 10.11 8.06
CA VAL A 28 17.80 11.00 9.20
C VAL A 28 18.64 12.17 8.71
N THR A 29 18.27 13.39 9.07
CA THR A 29 18.98 14.62 8.70
C THR A 29 20.24 14.81 9.53
N LYS A 30 21.02 15.86 9.28
CA LYS A 30 22.19 16.19 10.11
C LYS A 30 21.72 16.76 11.44
N SER A 31 22.41 16.40 12.51
CA SER A 31 22.07 16.79 13.90
C SER A 31 22.21 18.29 14.24
N SER A 32 22.62 19.12 13.28
CA SER A 32 22.69 20.58 13.47
C SER A 32 22.32 21.30 12.18
N GLY A 33 21.45 22.33 12.32
CA GLY A 33 20.96 23.10 11.17
C GLY A 33 19.88 22.38 10.36
N ASP A 34 19.20 21.41 10.96
CA ASP A 34 18.15 20.58 10.38
C ASP A 34 16.79 21.32 10.21
N GLN A 35 16.75 22.60 10.62
CA GLN A 35 15.57 23.45 10.53
C GLN A 35 14.30 22.84 11.16
N GLY A 36 14.48 22.01 12.21
CA GLY A 36 13.37 21.32 12.89
C GLY A 36 12.81 20.11 12.13
N VAL A 37 13.63 19.49 11.29
CA VAL A 37 13.27 18.25 10.57
C VAL A 37 14.32 17.17 10.83
N ASP A 38 13.99 16.18 11.63
CA ASP A 38 14.90 15.10 12.01
C ASP A 38 14.93 13.98 10.97
N ILE A 39 13.81 13.76 10.27
CA ILE A 39 13.70 12.71 9.25
C ILE A 39 12.98 13.22 8.01
N VAL A 40 13.52 12.89 6.84
CA VAL A 40 12.83 13.01 5.55
C VAL A 40 12.47 11.61 5.06
N ALA A 41 11.22 11.42 4.65
CA ALA A 41 10.71 10.13 4.18
C ALA A 41 9.71 10.31 3.02
N TYR A 42 9.39 9.22 2.33
CA TYR A 42 8.41 9.24 1.23
C TYR A 42 7.35 8.16 1.44
N ALA A 43 6.09 8.51 1.22
CA ALA A 43 5.00 7.56 1.19
C ALA A 43 3.90 8.03 0.22
N ASN A 44 3.34 7.12 -0.55
CA ASN A 44 2.22 7.38 -1.49
C ASN A 44 2.49 8.55 -2.46
N GLY A 45 3.73 8.71 -2.92
CA GLY A 45 4.14 9.77 -3.83
C GLY A 45 4.34 11.15 -3.17
N LYS A 46 4.19 11.25 -1.84
CA LYS A 46 4.38 12.47 -1.05
C LYS A 46 5.68 12.42 -0.27
N LYS A 47 6.34 13.58 -0.13
CA LYS A 47 7.54 13.79 0.67
C LYS A 47 7.16 14.33 2.04
N TYR A 48 7.65 13.70 3.09
CA TYR A 48 7.35 14.02 4.48
C TYR A 48 8.56 14.66 5.16
N ALA A 49 8.33 15.74 5.90
CA ALA A 49 9.22 16.30 6.90
C ALA A 49 8.74 15.85 8.28
N ILE A 50 9.57 15.18 9.05
CA ILE A 50 9.17 14.59 10.32
C ILE A 50 10.11 15.06 11.41
N GLN A 51 9.54 15.61 12.50
CA GLN A 51 10.26 15.93 13.72
C GLN A 51 9.99 14.88 14.79
N CYS A 52 11.02 14.50 15.53
CA CYS A 52 11.00 13.48 16.57
C CYS A 52 11.21 14.14 17.95
N LYS A 53 10.24 14.00 18.85
CA LYS A 53 10.35 14.56 20.22
C LYS A 53 10.28 13.42 21.24
N PHE A 54 11.39 13.17 21.94
CA PHE A 54 11.49 12.19 23.01
C PHE A 54 11.34 12.88 24.37
N TYR A 55 10.11 12.97 24.86
CA TYR A 55 9.79 13.71 26.08
C TYR A 55 8.99 12.85 27.06
N SER A 56 9.16 13.13 28.36
CA SER A 56 8.32 12.58 29.44
C SER A 56 7.03 13.38 29.67
N SER A 57 6.93 14.57 29.10
CA SER A 57 5.78 15.49 29.16
C SER A 57 5.16 15.70 27.79
N PRO A 58 3.91 16.22 27.71
CA PRO A 58 3.28 16.53 26.43
C PRO A 58 4.08 17.54 25.58
N VAL A 59 4.11 17.32 24.27
CA VAL A 59 4.79 18.19 23.29
C VAL A 59 3.94 19.43 23.01
N GLY A 60 4.56 20.60 23.07
CA GLY A 60 3.92 21.90 22.83
C GLY A 60 4.05 22.42 21.39
N ASN A 61 3.57 23.66 21.18
CA ASN A 61 3.47 24.33 19.89
C ASN A 61 4.80 24.46 19.12
N SER A 62 5.93 24.60 19.84
CA SER A 62 7.25 24.82 19.20
C SER A 62 7.58 23.71 18.19
N ALA A 63 7.29 22.45 18.51
CA ALA A 63 7.53 21.33 17.60
C ALA A 63 6.72 21.44 16.29
N ILE A 64 5.49 21.92 16.38
CA ILE A 64 4.62 22.11 15.22
C ILE A 64 5.14 23.26 14.35
N GLN A 65 5.53 24.38 14.96
CA GLN A 65 6.10 25.53 14.29
C GLN A 65 7.41 25.19 13.58
N GLU A 66 8.31 24.47 14.28
CA GLU A 66 9.60 24.05 13.75
C GLU A 66 9.43 23.16 12.52
N VAL A 67 8.65 22.05 12.62
CA VAL A 67 8.48 21.14 11.49
C VAL A 67 7.72 21.77 10.32
N TYR A 68 6.76 22.67 10.59
CA TYR A 68 6.04 23.38 9.55
C TYR A 68 6.97 24.28 8.72
N ALA A 69 7.85 25.04 9.39
CA ALA A 69 8.85 25.87 8.72
C ALA A 69 9.88 25.00 7.98
N GLY A 70 10.38 23.94 8.64
CA GLY A 70 11.35 23.02 8.06
C GLY A 70 10.80 22.24 6.85
N ALA A 71 9.52 21.90 6.84
CA ALA A 71 8.88 21.27 5.69
C ALA A 71 8.95 22.15 4.42
N LYS A 72 8.80 23.45 4.56
CA LYS A 72 8.97 24.40 3.45
C LYS A 72 10.41 24.48 2.99
N PHE A 73 11.37 24.52 3.93
CA PHE A 73 12.79 24.54 3.62
C PHE A 73 13.23 23.31 2.81
N TYR A 74 12.76 22.11 3.20
CA TYR A 74 13.09 20.85 2.51
C TYR A 74 12.19 20.54 1.30
N ASN A 75 11.28 21.43 0.92
CA ASN A 75 10.28 21.20 -0.13
C ASN A 75 9.52 19.88 0.09
N CYS A 76 8.99 19.70 1.31
CA CYS A 76 8.18 18.56 1.67
C CYS A 76 6.68 18.88 1.51
N ASP A 77 5.90 17.88 1.10
CA ASP A 77 4.45 18.01 0.91
C ASP A 77 3.69 17.97 2.23
N ILE A 78 4.23 17.23 3.21
CA ILE A 78 3.56 16.93 4.48
C ILE A 78 4.56 17.13 5.62
N ALA A 79 4.10 17.82 6.67
CA ALA A 79 4.83 17.94 7.93
C ALA A 79 4.20 17.03 8.99
N ALA A 80 5.00 16.39 9.82
CA ALA A 80 4.54 15.54 10.90
C ALA A 80 5.43 15.63 12.14
N VAL A 81 4.86 15.47 13.32
CA VAL A 81 5.59 15.32 14.58
C VAL A 81 5.30 13.95 15.17
N ILE A 82 6.37 13.20 15.51
CA ILE A 82 6.27 11.93 16.25
C ILE A 82 6.81 12.10 17.67
N THR A 83 6.14 11.52 18.64
CA THR A 83 6.58 11.53 20.03
C THR A 83 6.21 10.24 20.74
N ASN A 84 7.03 9.83 21.72
CA ASN A 84 6.72 8.78 22.68
C ASN A 84 5.68 9.22 23.73
N SER A 85 5.31 10.50 23.75
CA SER A 85 4.37 11.11 24.68
C SER A 85 3.08 11.54 23.95
N THR A 86 2.37 12.52 24.51
CA THR A 86 1.16 13.12 23.97
C THR A 86 1.43 14.55 23.49
N PHE A 87 0.42 15.25 23.04
CA PHE A 87 0.47 16.66 22.64
C PHE A 87 -0.39 17.51 23.57
N THR A 88 0.02 18.77 23.78
CA THR A 88 -0.82 19.74 24.50
C THR A 88 -2.05 20.13 23.66
N PRO A 89 -3.16 20.57 24.28
CA PRO A 89 -4.33 21.05 23.54
C PRO A 89 -3.99 22.15 22.53
N ALA A 90 -3.14 23.12 22.93
CA ALA A 90 -2.69 24.19 22.04
C ALA A 90 -1.87 23.67 20.85
N ALA A 91 -1.06 22.62 21.03
CA ALA A 91 -0.32 22.00 19.93
C ALA A 91 -1.26 21.28 18.94
N VAL A 92 -2.32 20.65 19.44
CA VAL A 92 -3.36 20.01 18.58
C VAL A 92 -4.08 21.08 17.78
N GLU A 93 -4.53 22.17 18.40
CA GLU A 93 -5.19 23.29 17.74
C GLU A 93 -4.31 23.90 16.62
N LEU A 94 -3.02 24.12 16.90
CA LEU A 94 -2.09 24.64 15.91
C LEU A 94 -1.85 23.64 14.76
N ALA A 95 -1.77 22.34 15.06
CA ALA A 95 -1.59 21.30 14.07
C ALA A 95 -2.79 21.22 13.12
N ASP A 96 -4.01 21.31 13.64
CA ASP A 96 -5.24 21.34 12.85
C ASP A 96 -5.28 22.58 11.93
N ALA A 97 -4.88 23.74 12.44
CA ALA A 97 -4.83 24.98 11.67
C ALA A 97 -3.75 24.97 10.56
N THR A 98 -2.64 24.26 10.76
CA THR A 98 -1.49 24.22 9.84
C THR A 98 -1.44 22.98 8.95
N GLY A 99 -2.27 21.97 9.23
CA GLY A 99 -2.26 20.68 8.54
C GLY A 99 -1.07 19.79 8.91
N VAL A 100 -0.40 20.03 10.06
CA VAL A 100 0.68 19.20 10.56
C VAL A 100 0.11 17.93 11.18
N LEU A 101 0.65 16.76 10.79
CA LEU A 101 0.20 15.48 11.34
C LEU A 101 0.84 15.23 12.71
N LEU A 102 0.04 14.74 13.65
CA LEU A 102 0.49 14.40 14.99
C LEU A 102 0.45 12.88 15.22
N TRP A 103 1.58 12.30 15.61
CA TRP A 103 1.74 10.87 15.90
C TRP A 103 2.17 10.65 17.35
N PRO A 104 1.20 10.65 18.30
CA PRO A 104 1.47 10.42 19.72
C PRO A 104 1.78 8.95 19.99
N ASN A 105 2.51 8.68 21.08
CA ASN A 105 2.82 7.34 21.57
C ASN A 105 3.42 6.41 20.51
N ASP A 106 4.29 6.95 19.64
CA ASP A 106 4.89 6.23 18.51
C ASP A 106 3.87 5.64 17.50
N ASN A 107 2.63 6.13 17.50
CA ASN A 107 1.55 5.60 16.68
C ASN A 107 1.61 6.17 15.26
N ILE A 108 2.54 5.65 14.46
CA ILE A 108 2.70 6.02 13.05
C ILE A 108 1.64 5.28 12.22
N PRO A 109 0.87 5.95 11.35
CA PRO A 109 -0.08 5.28 10.48
C PRO A 109 0.64 4.39 9.46
N ILE A 110 0.09 3.19 9.22
CA ILE A 110 0.61 2.29 8.19
C ILE A 110 0.30 2.89 6.82
N GLN A 111 1.34 3.12 6.04
CA GLN A 111 1.21 3.58 4.67
C GLN A 111 1.02 2.39 3.74
N ILE A 112 -0.19 2.21 3.26
CA ILE A 112 -0.50 1.19 2.25
C ILE A 112 -0.38 1.90 0.89
N PRO A 113 0.59 1.53 0.04
CA PRO A 113 0.70 2.10 -1.29
C PRO A 113 -0.60 1.93 -2.08
N LEU A 114 -1.01 2.97 -2.82
CA LEU A 114 -2.28 3.00 -3.56
C LEU A 114 -2.46 1.78 -4.48
N HIS A 115 -1.37 1.32 -5.11
CA HIS A 115 -1.39 0.14 -5.97
C HIS A 115 -1.74 -1.15 -5.22
N TYR A 116 -1.36 -1.29 -3.92
CA TYR A 116 -1.79 -2.43 -3.11
C TYR A 116 -3.29 -2.38 -2.80
N SER A 117 -3.83 -1.18 -2.53
CA SER A 117 -5.26 -0.99 -2.33
C SER A 117 -6.04 -1.36 -3.58
N LEU A 118 -5.61 -0.88 -4.75
CA LEU A 118 -6.23 -1.19 -6.04
C LEU A 118 -6.24 -2.69 -6.32
N MET A 119 -5.11 -3.39 -6.12
CA MET A 119 -5.02 -4.82 -6.36
C MET A 119 -5.88 -5.64 -5.40
N ARG A 120 -6.01 -5.19 -4.16
CA ARG A 120 -6.95 -5.78 -3.21
C ARG A 120 -8.39 -5.70 -3.70
N THR A 121 -8.78 -4.54 -4.19
CA THR A 121 -10.13 -4.33 -4.78
C THR A 121 -10.34 -5.22 -5.99
N ILE A 122 -9.36 -5.31 -6.90
CA ILE A 122 -9.40 -6.20 -8.06
C ILE A 122 -9.52 -7.66 -7.60
N GLY A 123 -8.75 -8.09 -6.61
CA GLY A 123 -8.82 -9.45 -6.06
C GLY A 123 -10.21 -9.78 -5.50
N VAL A 124 -10.82 -8.85 -4.73
CA VAL A 124 -12.19 -9.01 -4.22
C VAL A 124 -13.18 -9.15 -5.36
N LEU A 125 -13.15 -8.23 -6.33
CA LEU A 125 -14.07 -8.23 -7.46
C LEU A 125 -13.93 -9.50 -8.31
N THR A 126 -12.69 -9.95 -8.56
CA THR A 126 -12.42 -11.18 -9.31
C THR A 126 -12.95 -12.41 -8.57
N THR A 127 -12.78 -12.46 -7.24
CA THR A 127 -13.29 -13.58 -6.43
C THR A 127 -14.82 -13.63 -6.45
N ILE A 128 -15.48 -12.47 -6.24
CA ILE A 128 -16.94 -12.37 -6.30
C ILE A 128 -17.46 -12.79 -7.68
N PHE A 129 -16.83 -12.31 -8.75
CA PHE A 129 -17.22 -12.67 -10.11
C PHE A 129 -17.07 -14.18 -10.35
N GLY A 130 -15.98 -14.80 -9.90
CA GLY A 130 -15.80 -16.26 -10.00
C GLY A 130 -16.86 -17.06 -9.25
N VAL A 131 -17.24 -16.60 -8.04
CA VAL A 131 -18.33 -17.24 -7.27
C VAL A 131 -19.66 -17.11 -7.99
N LEU A 132 -19.99 -15.94 -8.55
CA LEU A 132 -21.22 -15.74 -9.32
C LEU A 132 -21.26 -16.61 -10.58
N CYS A 133 -20.13 -16.73 -11.29
CA CYS A 133 -20.02 -17.65 -12.44
C CYS A 133 -20.22 -19.11 -12.02
N ALA A 134 -19.62 -19.54 -10.92
CA ALA A 134 -19.79 -20.90 -10.41
C ALA A 134 -21.26 -21.15 -9.99
N TRP A 135 -21.89 -20.18 -9.30
CA TRP A 135 -23.31 -20.27 -8.92
C TRP A 135 -24.21 -20.37 -10.15
N GLY A 136 -24.02 -19.51 -11.16
CA GLY A 136 -24.75 -19.57 -12.42
C GLY A 136 -24.60 -20.93 -13.12
N ALA A 137 -23.40 -21.51 -13.09
CA ALA A 137 -23.14 -22.85 -13.65
C ALA A 137 -23.92 -23.96 -12.95
N PHE A 138 -24.24 -23.80 -11.66
CA PHE A 138 -25.02 -24.79 -10.88
C PHE A 138 -26.53 -24.53 -10.85
N SER A 139 -26.97 -23.31 -11.13
CA SER A 139 -28.36 -22.89 -10.91
C SER A 139 -29.24 -22.93 -12.16
N PHE A 140 -28.69 -23.04 -13.36
CA PHE A 140 -29.45 -23.11 -14.59
C PHE A 140 -29.65 -24.56 -15.02
N ASP A 141 -30.75 -25.16 -14.58
CA ASP A 141 -31.24 -26.45 -15.08
C ASP A 141 -31.54 -26.33 -16.59
N GLY A 142 -30.75 -27.04 -17.40
CA GLY A 142 -30.96 -27.17 -18.85
C GLY A 142 -29.81 -26.69 -19.75
N ILE A 143 -28.89 -25.90 -19.26
CA ILE A 143 -27.66 -25.55 -20.01
C ILE A 143 -26.53 -26.45 -19.52
N LYS A 144 -26.08 -27.36 -20.37
CA LYS A 144 -24.87 -28.16 -20.10
C LYS A 144 -23.66 -27.24 -20.15
N TYR A 145 -23.28 -26.68 -19.00
CA TYR A 145 -21.98 -26.04 -18.88
C TYR A 145 -20.89 -27.07 -19.10
N SER A 146 -19.98 -26.78 -20.03
CA SER A 146 -18.87 -27.68 -20.28
C SER A 146 -17.96 -27.76 -19.04
N ALA A 147 -17.30 -28.88 -18.81
CA ALA A 147 -16.31 -29.03 -17.73
C ALA A 147 -15.24 -27.91 -17.79
N LEU A 148 -14.96 -27.36 -18.97
CA LEU A 148 -14.07 -26.23 -19.21
C LEU A 148 -14.57 -24.93 -18.54
N GLN A 149 -15.86 -24.62 -18.59
CA GLN A 149 -16.44 -23.42 -17.94
C GLN A 149 -16.42 -23.53 -16.42
N GLN A 150 -16.65 -24.73 -15.87
CA GLN A 150 -16.53 -24.98 -14.44
C GLN A 150 -15.07 -24.80 -13.98
N PHE A 151 -14.11 -25.33 -14.74
CA PHE A 151 -12.69 -25.16 -14.46
C PHE A 151 -12.26 -23.69 -14.53
N GLU A 152 -12.78 -22.91 -15.51
CA GLU A 152 -12.54 -21.48 -15.60
C GLU A 152 -13.04 -20.74 -14.36
N SER A 153 -14.23 -21.03 -13.86
CA SER A 153 -14.80 -20.41 -12.66
C SER A 153 -13.92 -20.69 -11.43
N ILE A 154 -13.45 -21.91 -11.25
CA ILE A 154 -12.55 -22.27 -10.15
C ILE A 154 -11.22 -21.53 -10.27
N LEU A 155 -10.66 -21.39 -11.47
CA LEU A 155 -9.41 -20.68 -11.70
C LEU A 155 -9.57 -19.17 -11.43
N ILE A 156 -10.72 -18.57 -11.76
CA ILE A 156 -11.05 -17.17 -11.44
C ILE A 156 -11.05 -16.96 -9.92
N ILE A 157 -11.73 -17.83 -9.16
CA ILE A 157 -11.77 -17.76 -7.70
C ILE A 157 -10.37 -17.87 -7.12
N PHE A 158 -9.58 -18.85 -7.55
CA PHE A 158 -8.21 -19.06 -7.07
C PHE A 158 -7.32 -17.85 -7.35
N THR A 159 -7.41 -17.27 -8.55
CA THR A 159 -6.64 -16.09 -8.94
C THR A 159 -7.03 -14.87 -8.11
N GLY A 160 -8.34 -14.68 -7.85
CA GLY A 160 -8.82 -13.62 -6.98
C GLY A 160 -8.30 -13.77 -5.54
N ILE A 161 -8.33 -14.98 -4.99
CA ILE A 161 -7.81 -15.28 -3.64
C ILE A 161 -6.30 -15.02 -3.58
N THR A 162 -5.51 -15.44 -4.56
CA THR A 162 -4.06 -15.17 -4.58
C THR A 162 -3.75 -13.68 -4.66
N ALA A 163 -4.56 -12.91 -5.38
CA ALA A 163 -4.46 -11.44 -5.42
C ALA A 163 -4.85 -10.79 -4.08
N LEU A 164 -5.66 -11.44 -3.24
CA LEU A 164 -6.02 -10.98 -1.89
C LEU A 164 -4.98 -11.34 -0.85
N LEU A 165 -4.30 -12.47 -1.01
CA LEU A 165 -3.38 -13.01 -0.03
C LEU A 165 -1.99 -12.36 -0.16
N ASN A 166 -1.49 -11.82 0.95
CA ASN A 166 -0.06 -11.56 1.19
C ASN A 166 0.63 -10.59 0.20
N PHE A 167 0.07 -9.39 0.02
CA PHE A 167 0.57 -8.32 -0.86
C PHE A 167 2.03 -7.91 -0.65
N LYS A 168 2.66 -8.26 0.46
CA LYS A 168 4.07 -7.98 0.75
C LYS A 168 5.04 -9.01 0.17
N LYS A 169 4.56 -10.14 -0.36
CA LYS A 169 5.41 -11.20 -0.91
C LYS A 169 5.34 -11.20 -2.44
N GLN A 170 6.49 -11.07 -3.09
CA GLN A 170 6.63 -11.11 -4.55
C GLN A 170 6.01 -12.39 -5.17
N ILE A 171 6.04 -13.51 -4.45
CA ILE A 171 5.47 -14.80 -4.90
C ILE A 171 3.97 -14.70 -5.14
N ALA A 172 3.21 -14.03 -4.27
CA ALA A 172 1.75 -13.86 -4.44
C ALA A 172 1.41 -13.07 -5.72
N TRP A 173 2.22 -12.08 -6.06
CA TRP A 173 2.07 -11.31 -7.29
C TRP A 173 2.36 -12.12 -8.55
N LEU A 174 3.38 -12.98 -8.51
CA LEU A 174 3.71 -13.88 -9.61
C LEU A 174 2.62 -14.92 -9.81
N LEU A 175 2.03 -15.46 -8.75
CA LEU A 175 0.91 -16.39 -8.83
C LEU A 175 -0.34 -15.72 -9.40
N ALA A 176 -0.66 -14.49 -8.97
CA ALA A 176 -1.78 -13.73 -9.52
C ALA A 176 -1.57 -13.41 -11.01
N LEU A 177 -0.38 -13.01 -11.42
CA LEU A 177 -0.04 -12.78 -12.82
C LEU A 177 -0.21 -14.05 -13.65
N GLY A 178 0.35 -15.17 -13.19
CA GLY A 178 0.21 -16.48 -13.85
C GLY A 178 -1.26 -16.88 -13.98
N GLY A 179 -2.07 -16.65 -12.92
CA GLY A 179 -3.51 -16.91 -12.95
C GLY A 179 -4.26 -16.06 -13.98
N TYR A 180 -4.02 -14.76 -14.06
CA TYR A 180 -4.68 -13.90 -15.05
C TYR A 180 -4.26 -14.23 -16.49
N LEU A 181 -2.99 -14.57 -16.73
CA LEU A 181 -2.52 -15.03 -18.03
C LEU A 181 -3.15 -16.36 -18.44
N SER A 182 -3.26 -17.30 -17.50
CA SER A 182 -3.92 -18.58 -17.74
C SER A 182 -5.40 -18.40 -18.08
N LEU A 183 -6.11 -17.53 -17.36
CA LEU A 183 -7.50 -17.17 -17.63
C LEU A 183 -7.68 -16.53 -19.00
N PHE A 184 -6.77 -15.64 -19.38
CA PHE A 184 -6.79 -15.02 -20.71
C PHE A 184 -6.66 -16.07 -21.80
N LEU A 185 -5.68 -16.98 -21.72
CA LEU A 185 -5.48 -18.04 -22.70
C LEU A 185 -6.66 -19.01 -22.75
N LEU A 186 -7.17 -19.42 -21.57
CA LEU A 186 -8.30 -20.33 -21.50
C LEU A 186 -9.56 -19.72 -22.09
N SER A 187 -9.84 -18.44 -21.81
CA SER A 187 -11.00 -17.73 -22.36
C SER A 187 -10.90 -17.56 -23.88
N LEU A 188 -9.70 -17.40 -24.45
CA LEU A 188 -9.48 -17.41 -25.90
C LEU A 188 -9.79 -18.77 -26.51
N ILE A 189 -9.33 -19.87 -25.89
CA ILE A 189 -9.58 -21.24 -26.35
C ILE A 189 -11.08 -21.53 -26.32
N ILE A 190 -11.77 -21.20 -25.22
CA ILE A 190 -13.22 -21.40 -25.09
C ILE A 190 -13.98 -20.58 -26.14
N SER A 191 -13.59 -19.32 -26.36
CA SER A 191 -14.18 -18.45 -27.36
C SER A 191 -14.02 -19.03 -28.77
N TRP A 192 -12.83 -19.52 -29.10
CA TRP A 192 -12.55 -20.14 -30.40
C TRP A 192 -13.35 -21.43 -30.61
N LEU A 193 -13.46 -22.28 -29.57
CA LEU A 193 -14.17 -23.56 -29.67
C LEU A 193 -15.71 -23.40 -29.71
N CYS A 194 -16.27 -22.45 -28.96
CA CYS A 194 -17.70 -22.35 -28.73
C CYS A 194 -18.41 -21.38 -29.67
N SER A 195 -17.82 -20.25 -30.03
CA SER A 195 -18.54 -19.17 -30.70
C SER A 195 -17.82 -18.54 -31.89
N LYS A 196 -16.55 -18.81 -32.10
CA LYS A 196 -15.68 -18.12 -33.09
C LYS A 196 -15.67 -16.57 -32.97
N ILE A 197 -16.18 -16.02 -31.86
CA ILE A 197 -16.25 -14.60 -31.58
C ILE A 197 -15.35 -14.30 -30.38
N PHE A 198 -14.49 -13.30 -30.50
CA PHE A 198 -13.68 -12.81 -29.38
C PHE A 198 -14.58 -12.30 -28.24
N ASN A 199 -14.44 -12.88 -27.05
CA ASN A 199 -15.19 -12.48 -25.89
C ASN A 199 -14.50 -11.30 -25.18
N LEU A 200 -15.29 -10.31 -24.77
CA LEU A 200 -14.84 -9.16 -23.98
C LEU A 200 -14.12 -9.58 -22.69
N THR A 201 -14.50 -10.73 -22.12
CA THR A 201 -13.87 -11.30 -20.92
C THR A 201 -12.38 -11.59 -21.09
N SER A 202 -11.94 -12.01 -22.27
CA SER A 202 -10.52 -12.24 -22.56
C SER A 202 -9.68 -10.96 -22.40
N PHE A 203 -10.19 -9.84 -22.88
CA PHE A 203 -9.50 -8.55 -22.75
C PHE A 203 -9.45 -8.07 -21.28
N ILE A 204 -10.48 -8.36 -20.49
CA ILE A 204 -10.50 -8.02 -19.06
C ILE A 204 -9.37 -8.77 -18.31
N PHE A 205 -9.18 -10.06 -18.57
CA PHE A 205 -8.10 -10.82 -17.96
C PHE A 205 -6.71 -10.36 -18.42
N LEU A 206 -6.54 -10.01 -19.69
CA LEU A 206 -5.30 -9.42 -20.17
C LEU A 206 -5.00 -8.08 -19.48
N PHE A 207 -6.01 -7.24 -19.33
CA PHE A 207 -5.88 -5.96 -18.63
C PHE A 207 -5.43 -6.15 -17.18
N PHE A 208 -6.01 -7.10 -16.45
CA PHE A 208 -5.60 -7.41 -15.08
C PHE A 208 -4.17 -7.98 -15.02
N ALA A 209 -3.78 -8.79 -16.00
CA ALA A 209 -2.41 -9.29 -16.10
C ALA A 209 -1.41 -8.14 -16.30
N ILE A 210 -1.70 -7.17 -17.17
CA ILE A 210 -0.86 -5.99 -17.41
C ILE A 210 -0.71 -5.17 -16.13
N ILE A 211 -1.81 -4.88 -15.41
CA ILE A 211 -1.77 -4.13 -14.15
C ILE A 211 -0.92 -4.88 -13.12
N THR A 212 -1.12 -6.20 -12.99
CA THR A 212 -0.36 -7.02 -12.05
C THR A 212 1.13 -7.01 -12.37
N TYR A 213 1.50 -7.11 -13.64
CA TYR A 213 2.89 -7.04 -14.09
C TYR A 213 3.52 -5.66 -13.79
N ALA A 214 2.82 -4.57 -14.08
CA ALA A 214 3.27 -3.22 -13.77
C ALA A 214 3.57 -3.03 -12.27
N ASN A 215 2.71 -3.61 -11.40
CA ASN A 215 2.93 -3.59 -9.96
C ASN A 215 4.14 -4.42 -9.50
N ILE A 216 4.41 -5.56 -10.15
CA ILE A 216 5.63 -6.35 -9.89
C ILE A 216 6.88 -5.53 -10.22
N LEU A 217 6.89 -4.82 -11.33
CA LEU A 217 8.00 -3.95 -11.72
C LEU A 217 8.23 -2.82 -10.73
N GLN A 218 7.16 -2.17 -10.25
CA GLN A 218 7.26 -1.13 -9.22
C GLN A 218 7.78 -1.69 -7.91
N PHE A 219 7.30 -2.87 -7.48
CA PHE A 219 7.77 -3.55 -6.27
C PHE A 219 9.27 -3.84 -6.34
N LYS A 220 9.77 -4.38 -7.47
CA LYS A 220 11.20 -4.61 -7.68
C LYS A 220 12.01 -3.32 -7.59
N LYS A 221 11.52 -2.23 -8.21
CA LYS A 221 12.21 -0.94 -8.20
C LYS A 221 12.34 -0.34 -6.78
N GLN A 222 11.37 -0.60 -5.89
CA GLN A 222 11.38 -0.11 -4.50
C GLN A 222 12.32 -0.91 -3.58
N HIS A 223 12.61 -2.18 -3.93
CA HIS A 223 13.45 -3.07 -3.11
C HIS A 223 14.90 -3.18 -3.60
N LEU A 224 15.21 -2.63 -4.79
CA LEU A 224 16.56 -2.59 -5.37
C LEU A 224 17.26 -1.23 -5.15
N GLN A 225 16.64 -0.26 -4.48
CA GLN A 225 17.18 1.02 -4.00
C GLN A 225 17.20 1.04 -2.46
#